data_82cd7ed7a69e540af1d3aa8969bd557a
#
_entry.id   82cd7ed7a69e540af1d3aa8969bd557a
#
_cell.length_a   1.000
_cell.length_b   1.000
_cell.length_c   1.000
_cell.angle_alpha   90.00
_cell.angle_beta   90.00
_cell.angle_gamma   90.00
#
_symmetry.space_group_name_H-M   'P 1'
#
loop_
_entity.id
_entity.type
_entity.pdbx_description
1 polymer ?
#
loop_
_entity_poly.entity_id
_entity_poly.type
_entity_poly.pdbx_seq_one_letter_code
_entity_poly.pdbx_strand_id
1 'polypeptide(L)'
;MLKKYKLVSIIYGGSGTKYAEEMNALIQRRSEEQRYPITSKIVMESVLTGDLLTSIIDLFTQTEYCLAFLTADDCCLHGDETVYRLRQNVVLEVGMALYRLGRERCILLSDFDPSRADVELPSDLKGVDIKYFAPDQREAVFEAVLNKVLQLTSGEDRVIPQYDRLLERREHYVNYNELFSACSALESHEDTYLKSVLRHWQDECASFLYFEERCLYFLERIGFVSMFGRHEWVFRFLDTIKDLTGRYSQRDVAYCGKKPIAFLHNLTRVVRKFAQIKTTDGRSPVEEYEALVDLLEMEPAEDSGVTNPLALTVYYDYLGLLNLLLYEQKKEPALLLEATRCFRLVIDNYADDTDLGLKIWSGFVKYNLARCYLLQYTLWNRPEDAQQAQKHFKGATLIRKAWLGQSHFHQVIRSALSYEYFICKMDEIHARRTLQQKTDEETRQEYQLLERELETYLLKSEQLERLVFIQTLLEQRRQSGGGAPTSEDML
;
A
#
# COMPACT_ATOMS: atom_id res chain seq x y z
N MET A 1 6.13 10.77 14.19
CA MET A 1 5.41 9.68 14.92
C MET A 1 3.94 9.76 14.57
N LEU A 2 3.39 8.78 13.87
CA LEU A 2 2.01 8.79 13.41
C LEU A 2 1.08 8.41 14.57
N LYS A 3 0.22 9.32 15.02
CA LYS A 3 -0.84 9.01 15.98
C LYS A 3 -2.18 8.86 15.25
N LYS A 4 -2.45 7.66 14.78
CA LYS A 4 -3.78 7.27 14.31
C LYS A 4 -4.67 6.95 15.49
N TYR A 5 -5.99 7.13 15.34
CA TYR A 5 -6.94 6.52 16.27
C TYR A 5 -6.66 5.03 16.35
N LYS A 6 -6.31 4.57 17.54
CA LYS A 6 -6.13 3.15 17.80
C LYS A 6 -7.51 2.52 17.89
N LEU A 7 -7.79 1.61 16.96
CA LEU A 7 -9.07 0.94 16.92
C LEU A 7 -9.10 -0.22 17.91
N VAL A 8 -10.11 -0.22 18.75
CA VAL A 8 -10.46 -1.32 19.63
C VAL A 8 -11.67 -2.03 19.07
N SER A 9 -11.56 -3.28 18.68
CA SER A 9 -12.71 -4.08 18.31
C SER A 9 -13.36 -4.71 19.54
N ILE A 10 -14.69 -4.77 19.56
CA ILE A 10 -15.46 -5.33 20.64
C ILE A 10 -16.26 -6.52 20.11
N ILE A 11 -15.94 -7.73 20.61
CA ILE A 11 -16.65 -8.97 20.34
C ILE A 11 -17.62 -9.27 21.49
N TYR A 12 -18.81 -9.76 21.19
CA TYR A 12 -19.76 -10.15 22.22
C TYR A 12 -20.72 -11.26 21.76
N GLY A 13 -21.23 -12.05 22.72
CA GLY A 13 -22.38 -12.95 22.53
C GLY A 13 -23.69 -12.23 22.78
N GLY A 14 -24.84 -12.91 22.55
CA GLY A 14 -26.16 -12.30 22.62
C GLY A 14 -26.48 -11.55 23.90
N SER A 15 -26.21 -12.15 25.08
CA SER A 15 -26.42 -11.50 26.39
C SER A 15 -25.35 -10.46 26.72
N GLY A 16 -24.24 -10.47 25.99
CA GLY A 16 -23.13 -9.52 26.13
C GLY A 16 -23.35 -8.15 25.48
N THR A 17 -24.42 -7.95 24.71
CA THR A 17 -24.71 -6.71 23.98
C THR A 17 -24.59 -5.48 24.88
N LYS A 18 -25.25 -5.51 26.05
CA LYS A 18 -25.20 -4.41 27.02
C LYS A 18 -23.78 -4.08 27.48
N TYR A 19 -22.91 -5.07 27.63
CA TYR A 19 -21.53 -4.88 28.05
C TYR A 19 -20.70 -4.26 26.93
N ALA A 20 -20.94 -4.68 25.69
CA ALA A 20 -20.28 -4.11 24.52
C ALA A 20 -20.65 -2.64 24.31
N GLU A 21 -21.95 -2.30 24.45
CA GLU A 21 -22.44 -0.92 24.35
C GLU A 21 -21.88 -0.03 25.46
N GLU A 22 -21.89 -0.50 26.71
CA GLU A 22 -21.31 0.23 27.84
C GLU A 22 -19.81 0.49 27.68
N MET A 23 -19.06 -0.52 27.26
CA MET A 23 -17.62 -0.38 27.01
C MET A 23 -17.36 0.56 25.83
N ASN A 24 -18.14 0.45 24.76
CA ASN A 24 -18.06 1.35 23.61
C ASN A 24 -18.28 2.81 24.03
N ALA A 25 -19.34 3.07 24.80
CA ALA A 25 -19.63 4.40 25.32
C ALA A 25 -18.52 4.93 26.25
N LEU A 26 -17.93 4.06 27.09
CA LEU A 26 -16.82 4.41 27.97
C LEU A 26 -15.58 4.80 27.18
N ILE A 27 -15.22 4.05 26.13
CA ILE A 27 -14.09 4.33 25.25
C ILE A 27 -14.29 5.67 24.55
N GLN A 28 -15.48 5.94 23.99
CA GLN A 28 -15.79 7.19 23.31
C GLN A 28 -15.66 8.38 24.26
N ARG A 29 -16.28 8.31 25.44
CA ARG A 29 -16.20 9.35 26.47
C ARG A 29 -14.75 9.65 26.86
N ARG A 30 -13.94 8.63 27.14
CA ARG A 30 -12.54 8.80 27.52
C ARG A 30 -11.66 9.35 26.38
N SER A 31 -11.96 8.98 25.15
CA SER A 31 -11.30 9.54 23.98
C SER A 31 -11.52 11.04 23.87
N GLU A 32 -12.73 11.50 24.08
CA GLU A 32 -13.10 12.92 24.05
C GLU A 32 -12.49 13.71 25.21
N GLU A 33 -12.62 13.21 26.45
CA GLU A 33 -12.14 13.87 27.67
C GLU A 33 -10.62 14.04 27.70
N GLN A 34 -9.88 13.00 27.33
CA GLN A 34 -8.43 12.94 27.50
C GLN A 34 -7.68 13.20 26.21
N ARG A 35 -8.38 13.43 25.09
CA ARG A 35 -7.80 13.61 23.75
C ARG A 35 -6.88 12.46 23.34
N TYR A 36 -7.14 11.25 23.83
CA TYR A 36 -6.45 10.06 23.36
C TYR A 36 -6.98 9.65 21.98
N PRO A 37 -6.12 9.33 21.03
CA PRO A 37 -6.55 8.86 19.71
C PRO A 37 -6.97 7.39 19.79
N ILE A 38 -8.06 7.10 20.49
CA ILE A 38 -8.65 5.77 20.60
C ILE A 38 -10.10 5.82 20.12
N THR A 39 -10.51 4.81 19.39
CA THR A 39 -11.90 4.62 18.97
C THR A 39 -12.25 3.15 19.07
N SER A 40 -13.54 2.82 19.13
CA SER A 40 -14.01 1.45 19.19
C SER A 40 -15.04 1.15 18.13
N LYS A 41 -15.09 -0.12 17.71
CA LYS A 41 -16.12 -0.66 16.82
C LYS A 41 -16.61 -1.99 17.37
N ILE A 42 -17.92 -2.14 17.41
CA ILE A 42 -18.59 -3.39 17.74
C ILE A 42 -18.59 -4.28 16.49
N VAL A 43 -18.07 -5.51 16.59
CA VAL A 43 -17.86 -6.41 15.46
C VAL A 43 -19.16 -6.63 14.66
N MET A 44 -20.26 -6.98 15.33
CA MET A 44 -21.55 -7.24 14.69
C MET A 44 -22.18 -6.03 13.98
N GLU A 45 -21.93 -4.80 14.47
CA GLU A 45 -22.46 -3.57 13.87
C GLU A 45 -21.66 -3.12 12.64
N SER A 46 -20.43 -3.60 12.51
CA SER A 46 -19.53 -3.21 11.44
C SER A 46 -19.79 -3.95 10.13
N VAL A 47 -20.63 -4.99 10.17
CA VAL A 47 -20.92 -5.86 9.04
C VAL A 47 -22.21 -5.42 8.35
N LEU A 48 -22.12 -4.46 7.46
CA LEU A 48 -23.29 -3.90 6.76
C LEU A 48 -23.61 -4.55 5.41
N THR A 49 -22.62 -5.12 4.72
CA THR A 49 -22.83 -5.74 3.39
C THR A 49 -21.69 -6.69 3.03
N GLY A 50 -22.01 -7.84 2.45
CA GLY A 50 -21.02 -8.78 1.89
C GLY A 50 -20.84 -10.07 2.70
N ASP A 51 -19.72 -10.74 2.45
CA ASP A 51 -19.33 -11.91 3.21
C ASP A 51 -18.94 -11.50 4.64
N LEU A 52 -19.70 -12.02 5.61
CA LEU A 52 -19.53 -11.77 7.04
C LEU A 52 -18.08 -12.04 7.50
N LEU A 53 -17.52 -13.15 7.04
CA LEU A 53 -16.18 -13.57 7.45
C LEU A 53 -15.11 -12.60 6.93
N THR A 54 -15.20 -12.18 5.70
CA THR A 54 -14.30 -11.19 5.10
C THR A 54 -14.36 -9.87 5.85
N SER A 55 -15.55 -9.38 6.18
CA SER A 55 -15.73 -8.13 6.93
C SER A 55 -15.13 -8.18 8.34
N ILE A 56 -15.23 -9.32 9.01
CA ILE A 56 -14.59 -9.53 10.33
C ILE A 56 -13.07 -9.55 10.20
N ILE A 57 -12.53 -10.24 9.20
CA ILE A 57 -11.11 -10.25 8.91
C ILE A 57 -10.61 -8.83 8.67
N ASP A 58 -11.29 -8.06 7.83
CA ASP A 58 -10.93 -6.67 7.51
C ASP A 58 -10.96 -5.77 8.74
N LEU A 59 -11.95 -5.95 9.60
CA LEU A 59 -11.99 -5.20 10.86
C LEU A 59 -10.78 -5.52 11.75
N PHE A 60 -10.43 -6.80 11.91
CA PHE A 60 -9.25 -7.17 12.72
C PHE A 60 -7.93 -6.73 12.10
N THR A 61 -7.88 -6.47 10.80
CA THR A 61 -6.68 -5.89 10.17
C THR A 61 -6.42 -4.46 10.63
N GLN A 62 -7.47 -3.72 10.93
CA GLN A 62 -7.40 -2.33 11.40
C GLN A 62 -7.34 -2.21 12.93
N THR A 63 -7.55 -3.32 13.64
CA THR A 63 -7.69 -3.38 15.09
C THR A 63 -6.33 -3.43 15.79
N GLU A 64 -6.16 -2.61 16.82
CA GLU A 64 -5.00 -2.61 17.70
C GLU A 64 -5.17 -3.50 18.92
N TYR A 65 -6.37 -3.47 19.51
CA TYR A 65 -6.76 -4.25 20.68
C TYR A 65 -8.15 -4.83 20.47
N CYS A 66 -8.33 -6.04 20.95
CA CYS A 66 -9.63 -6.69 20.97
C CYS A 66 -10.12 -6.86 22.42
N LEU A 67 -11.34 -6.45 22.66
CA LEU A 67 -12.06 -6.75 23.89
C LEU A 67 -13.16 -7.76 23.55
N ALA A 68 -13.18 -8.91 24.19
CA ALA A 68 -14.19 -9.92 23.92
C ALA A 68 -14.98 -10.23 25.19
N PHE A 69 -16.29 -10.04 25.11
CA PHE A 69 -17.23 -10.40 26.18
C PHE A 69 -17.71 -11.83 25.96
N LEU A 70 -17.20 -12.71 26.81
CA LEU A 70 -17.54 -14.13 26.81
C LEU A 70 -18.78 -14.32 27.69
N THR A 71 -19.90 -14.65 27.07
CA THR A 71 -21.15 -14.94 27.73
C THR A 71 -21.57 -16.37 27.45
N ALA A 72 -22.10 -17.05 28.45
CA ALA A 72 -22.53 -18.45 28.34
C ALA A 72 -23.97 -18.52 27.78
N ASP A 73 -24.13 -18.19 26.49
CA ASP A 73 -25.44 -17.98 25.86
C ASP A 73 -26.08 -19.25 25.31
N ASP A 74 -25.28 -20.25 24.93
CA ASP A 74 -25.81 -21.49 24.36
C ASP A 74 -25.96 -22.55 25.44
N CYS A 75 -27.15 -23.13 25.51
CA CYS A 75 -27.49 -24.17 26.47
C CYS A 75 -27.52 -25.53 25.77
N CYS A 76 -26.77 -26.50 26.27
CA CYS A 76 -26.71 -27.85 25.76
C CYS A 76 -27.08 -28.87 26.85
N LEU A 77 -27.77 -29.94 26.49
CA LEU A 77 -28.00 -31.07 27.38
C LEU A 77 -26.89 -32.10 27.18
N HIS A 78 -26.22 -32.45 28.26
CA HIS A 78 -25.23 -33.52 28.31
C HIS A 78 -25.72 -34.62 29.25
N GLY A 79 -26.43 -35.59 28.74
CA GLY A 79 -27.24 -36.50 29.56
C GLY A 79 -28.37 -35.77 30.26
N ASP A 80 -28.43 -35.86 31.60
CA ASP A 80 -29.42 -35.15 32.41
C ASP A 80 -28.93 -33.78 32.95
N GLU A 81 -27.70 -33.40 32.61
CA GLU A 81 -27.10 -32.15 33.06
C GLU A 81 -27.22 -31.05 32.00
N THR A 82 -27.53 -29.84 32.40
CA THR A 82 -27.54 -28.65 31.59
C THR A 82 -26.12 -28.02 31.59
N VAL A 83 -25.50 -27.91 30.44
CA VAL A 83 -24.18 -27.28 30.27
C VAL A 83 -24.33 -26.06 29.41
N TYR A 84 -23.71 -24.97 29.81
CA TYR A 84 -23.69 -23.70 29.09
C TYR A 84 -22.39 -23.56 28.31
N ARG A 85 -22.47 -22.94 27.13
CA ARG A 85 -21.32 -22.75 26.23
C ARG A 85 -21.32 -21.33 25.68
N LEU A 86 -20.13 -20.91 25.24
CA LEU A 86 -20.01 -19.73 24.41
C LEU A 86 -20.64 -19.97 23.04
N ARG A 87 -21.23 -18.94 22.45
CA ARG A 87 -21.66 -19.03 21.04
C ARG A 87 -20.50 -19.34 20.11
N GLN A 88 -20.75 -20.22 19.14
CA GLN A 88 -19.71 -20.63 18.20
C GLN A 88 -19.10 -19.48 17.40
N ASN A 89 -19.91 -18.48 17.02
CA ASN A 89 -19.41 -17.30 16.32
C ASN A 89 -18.44 -16.49 17.20
N VAL A 90 -18.74 -16.31 18.49
CA VAL A 90 -17.85 -15.62 19.42
C VAL A 90 -16.51 -16.35 19.56
N VAL A 91 -16.56 -17.70 19.64
CA VAL A 91 -15.34 -18.53 19.71
C VAL A 91 -14.50 -18.36 18.44
N LEU A 92 -15.13 -18.37 17.26
CA LEU A 92 -14.45 -18.16 15.98
C LEU A 92 -13.82 -16.76 15.92
N GLU A 93 -14.57 -15.72 16.24
CA GLU A 93 -14.11 -14.33 16.23
C GLU A 93 -12.94 -14.10 17.21
N VAL A 94 -13.05 -14.67 18.43
CA VAL A 94 -11.96 -14.63 19.41
C VAL A 94 -10.72 -15.36 18.91
N GLY A 95 -10.89 -16.54 18.28
CA GLY A 95 -9.81 -17.29 17.66
C GLY A 95 -9.09 -16.47 16.58
N MET A 96 -9.86 -15.80 15.71
CA MET A 96 -9.33 -14.91 14.68
C MET A 96 -8.60 -13.71 15.28
N ALA A 97 -9.16 -13.07 16.33
CA ALA A 97 -8.53 -11.96 17.03
C ALA A 97 -7.21 -12.40 17.70
N LEU A 98 -7.19 -13.54 18.40
CA LEU A 98 -5.99 -14.09 19.03
C LEU A 98 -4.91 -14.43 18.01
N TYR A 99 -5.28 -15.02 16.88
CA TYR A 99 -4.36 -15.31 15.79
C TYR A 99 -3.75 -14.02 15.21
N ARG A 100 -4.59 -13.00 15.05
CA ARG A 100 -4.23 -11.76 14.36
C ARG A 100 -3.45 -10.77 15.23
N LEU A 101 -3.89 -10.58 16.46
CA LEU A 101 -3.38 -9.55 17.37
C LEU A 101 -2.38 -10.10 18.39
N GLY A 102 -2.40 -11.41 18.60
CA GLY A 102 -1.66 -12.04 19.70
C GLY A 102 -2.38 -11.90 21.04
N ARG A 103 -1.98 -12.74 22.00
CA ARG A 103 -2.63 -12.81 23.34
C ARG A 103 -2.53 -11.51 24.14
N GLU A 104 -1.47 -10.77 23.98
CA GLU A 104 -1.21 -9.54 24.73
C GLU A 104 -2.16 -8.39 24.36
N ARG A 105 -2.77 -8.46 23.17
CA ARG A 105 -3.67 -7.43 22.66
C ARG A 105 -5.13 -7.87 22.65
N CYS A 106 -5.41 -9.09 23.11
CA CYS A 106 -6.77 -9.59 23.28
C CYS A 106 -7.08 -9.68 24.78
N ILE A 107 -8.08 -8.93 25.24
CA ILE A 107 -8.55 -8.95 26.62
C ILE A 107 -9.90 -9.65 26.62
N LEU A 108 -9.95 -10.82 27.24
CA LEU A 108 -11.16 -11.61 27.37
C LEU A 108 -11.83 -11.27 28.73
N LEU A 109 -13.11 -10.96 28.68
CA LEU A 109 -13.94 -10.59 29.81
C LEU A 109 -15.10 -11.55 29.92
N SER A 110 -15.43 -11.98 31.12
CA SER A 110 -16.52 -12.94 31.34
C SER A 110 -17.44 -12.46 32.48
N ASP A 111 -18.75 -12.58 32.30
CA ASP A 111 -19.75 -12.34 33.33
C ASP A 111 -20.04 -13.59 34.17
N PHE A 112 -19.34 -14.67 33.91
CA PHE A 112 -19.36 -15.91 34.69
C PHE A 112 -17.93 -16.29 35.13
N ASP A 113 -17.84 -16.89 36.30
CA ASP A 113 -16.57 -17.46 36.76
C ASP A 113 -16.12 -18.59 35.81
N PRO A 114 -14.94 -18.50 35.16
CA PRO A 114 -14.44 -19.56 34.26
C PRO A 114 -14.25 -20.93 34.93
N SER A 115 -14.23 -21.00 36.27
CA SER A 115 -14.13 -22.24 37.02
C SER A 115 -15.50 -22.92 37.27
N ARG A 116 -16.61 -22.32 36.82
CA ARG A 116 -17.96 -22.93 36.96
C ARG A 116 -18.01 -24.26 36.24
N ALA A 117 -18.49 -25.28 36.96
CA ALA A 117 -18.55 -26.65 36.43
C ALA A 117 -19.61 -26.83 35.33
N ASP A 118 -20.65 -25.98 35.35
CA ASP A 118 -21.74 -26.01 34.36
C ASP A 118 -21.47 -25.16 33.10
N VAL A 119 -20.27 -24.56 33.00
CA VAL A 119 -19.84 -23.83 31.79
C VAL A 119 -18.67 -24.55 31.12
N GLU A 120 -18.87 -24.91 29.86
CA GLU A 120 -17.83 -25.55 29.06
C GLU A 120 -17.13 -24.50 28.19
N LEU A 121 -15.88 -24.23 28.52
CA LEU A 121 -14.99 -23.41 27.67
C LEU A 121 -14.27 -24.28 26.64
N PRO A 122 -14.08 -23.78 25.40
CA PRO A 122 -13.23 -24.42 24.42
C PRO A 122 -11.84 -24.71 24.99
N SER A 123 -11.28 -25.89 24.68
CA SER A 123 -9.95 -26.33 25.14
C SER A 123 -8.88 -25.31 24.83
N ASP A 124 -8.96 -24.64 23.69
CA ASP A 124 -7.99 -23.68 23.18
C ASP A 124 -8.00 -22.34 23.94
N LEU A 125 -9.10 -22.05 24.64
CA LEU A 125 -9.19 -20.91 25.55
C LEU A 125 -8.74 -21.26 26.97
N LYS A 126 -8.55 -22.55 27.28
CA LYS A 126 -7.98 -22.97 28.56
C LYS A 126 -6.52 -22.51 28.62
N GLY A 127 -6.19 -21.63 29.57
CA GLY A 127 -4.84 -21.02 29.71
C GLY A 127 -4.68 -19.66 29.06
N VAL A 128 -5.76 -19.09 28.48
CA VAL A 128 -5.85 -17.65 28.18
C VAL A 128 -6.37 -16.94 29.42
N ASP A 129 -5.79 -15.78 29.77
CA ASP A 129 -6.23 -14.96 30.89
C ASP A 129 -7.63 -14.38 30.61
N ILE A 130 -8.65 -14.91 31.29
CA ILE A 130 -10.04 -14.44 31.19
C ILE A 130 -10.36 -13.70 32.48
N LYS A 131 -10.68 -12.42 32.35
CA LYS A 131 -11.04 -11.58 33.49
C LYS A 131 -12.52 -11.68 33.79
N TYR A 132 -12.82 -12.28 34.92
CA TYR A 132 -14.17 -12.32 35.43
C TYR A 132 -14.57 -10.97 36.03
N PHE A 133 -15.83 -10.58 35.83
CA PHE A 133 -16.47 -9.44 36.50
C PHE A 133 -17.84 -9.82 37.05
N ALA A 134 -18.00 -9.58 38.34
CA ALA A 134 -19.32 -9.67 38.95
C ALA A 134 -20.18 -8.43 38.60
N PRO A 135 -21.52 -8.55 38.57
CA PRO A 135 -22.38 -7.45 38.12
C PRO A 135 -22.18 -6.13 38.92
N ASP A 136 -21.86 -6.23 40.20
CA ASP A 136 -21.58 -5.11 41.10
C ASP A 136 -20.16 -4.52 40.93
N GLN A 137 -19.23 -5.26 40.34
CA GLN A 137 -17.86 -4.82 40.11
C GLN A 137 -17.59 -4.40 38.66
N ARG A 138 -18.59 -4.52 37.80
CA ARG A 138 -18.48 -4.34 36.35
C ARG A 138 -17.83 -3.01 35.97
N GLU A 139 -18.32 -1.90 36.48
CA GLU A 139 -17.82 -0.57 36.14
C GLU A 139 -16.33 -0.42 36.50
N ALA A 140 -15.93 -0.88 37.67
CA ALA A 140 -14.55 -0.84 38.11
C ALA A 140 -13.62 -1.70 37.24
N VAL A 141 -14.10 -2.88 36.81
CA VAL A 141 -13.35 -3.76 35.91
C VAL A 141 -13.22 -3.12 34.53
N PHE A 142 -14.28 -2.52 33.99
CA PHE A 142 -14.27 -1.85 32.70
C PHE A 142 -13.30 -0.67 32.68
N GLU A 143 -13.33 0.17 33.72
CA GLU A 143 -12.36 1.26 33.87
C GLU A 143 -10.91 0.75 33.99
N ALA A 144 -10.67 -0.32 34.73
CA ALA A 144 -9.36 -0.92 34.88
C ALA A 144 -8.85 -1.49 33.54
N VAL A 145 -9.73 -2.14 32.77
CA VAL A 145 -9.41 -2.66 31.42
C VAL A 145 -9.11 -1.52 30.46
N LEU A 146 -9.93 -0.48 30.44
CA LEU A 146 -9.69 0.68 29.59
C LEU A 146 -8.39 1.39 29.97
N ASN A 147 -8.11 1.57 31.26
CA ASN A 147 -6.84 2.14 31.71
C ASN A 147 -5.64 1.28 31.27
N LYS A 148 -5.75 -0.05 31.31
CA LYS A 148 -4.71 -0.95 30.77
C LYS A 148 -4.52 -0.76 29.28
N VAL A 149 -5.59 -0.69 28.49
CA VAL A 149 -5.53 -0.41 27.04
C VAL A 149 -4.90 0.95 26.81
N LEU A 150 -5.30 1.99 27.55
CA LEU A 150 -4.73 3.33 27.43
C LEU A 150 -3.24 3.37 27.81
N GLN A 151 -2.82 2.68 28.87
CA GLN A 151 -1.41 2.55 29.24
C GLN A 151 -0.58 1.85 28.18
N LEU A 152 -1.08 0.75 27.62
CA LEU A 152 -0.45 0.04 26.53
C LEU A 152 -0.38 0.89 25.24
N THR A 153 -1.33 1.82 25.09
CA THR A 153 -1.35 2.76 23.97
C THR A 153 -0.50 4.01 24.20
N SER A 154 -0.24 4.39 25.45
CA SER A 154 0.56 5.57 25.83
C SER A 154 2.03 5.24 26.08
N GLY A 155 2.39 3.97 26.22
CA GLY A 155 3.79 3.54 26.33
C GLY A 155 4.59 4.03 25.12
N GLU A 156 5.68 4.73 25.39
CA GLU A 156 6.52 5.39 24.38
C GLU A 156 7.18 4.42 23.40
N ASP A 157 7.13 3.14 23.68
CA ASP A 157 7.86 2.15 22.94
C ASP A 157 7.00 1.45 21.91
N ARG A 158 7.34 1.74 20.67
CA ARG A 158 6.86 1.13 19.43
C ARG A 158 5.44 1.55 19.03
N VAL A 159 5.27 2.82 18.79
CA VAL A 159 4.47 3.20 17.63
C VAL A 159 5.26 2.76 16.40
N ILE A 160 5.20 1.46 16.08
CA ILE A 160 5.37 1.08 14.69
C ILE A 160 4.29 1.88 13.99
N PRO A 161 4.62 2.82 13.11
CA PRO A 161 3.61 3.55 12.38
C PRO A 161 2.63 2.52 11.84
N GLN A 162 1.35 2.78 11.87
CA GLN A 162 0.38 1.81 11.34
C GLN A 162 0.67 1.50 9.88
N TYR A 163 1.35 2.42 9.23
CA TYR A 163 1.99 2.27 7.94
C TYR A 163 3.03 1.15 7.94
N ASP A 164 3.97 1.09 8.89
CA ASP A 164 4.96 0.00 8.97
C ASP A 164 4.27 -1.34 9.26
N ARG A 165 3.14 -1.33 9.98
CA ARG A 165 2.33 -2.54 10.19
C ARG A 165 1.53 -2.95 8.95
N LEU A 166 1.06 -2.02 8.15
CA LEU A 166 0.47 -2.31 6.85
C LEU A 166 1.52 -2.92 5.93
N LEU A 167 2.77 -2.48 6.02
CA LEU A 167 3.89 -3.04 5.28
C LEU A 167 4.32 -4.42 5.79
N GLU A 168 4.35 -4.64 7.10
CA GLU A 168 4.71 -5.94 7.70
C GLU A 168 3.66 -7.03 7.46
N ARG A 169 2.43 -6.66 7.15
CA ARG A 169 1.34 -7.61 6.99
C ARG A 169 1.03 -7.83 5.51
N ARG A 170 0.90 -9.08 5.12
CA ARG A 170 0.43 -9.56 3.81
C ARG A 170 -0.95 -8.98 3.38
N GLU A 171 -1.51 -8.10 4.17
CA GLU A 171 -2.78 -7.38 4.00
C GLU A 171 -2.80 -6.40 2.85
N HIS A 172 -1.64 -5.97 2.39
CA HIS A 172 -1.54 -5.23 1.12
C HIS A 172 -2.27 -5.94 -0.03
N TYR A 173 -2.35 -7.26 0.01
CA TYR A 173 -3.06 -8.00 -1.03
C TYR A 173 -4.56 -7.70 -1.09
N VAL A 174 -5.22 -7.49 0.04
CA VAL A 174 -6.65 -7.14 0.08
C VAL A 174 -6.86 -5.72 -0.44
N ASN A 175 -6.06 -4.77 0.01
CA ASN A 175 -6.12 -3.39 -0.46
C ASN A 175 -5.70 -3.27 -1.92
N TYR A 176 -4.73 -4.04 -2.37
CA TYR A 176 -4.36 -4.10 -3.78
C TYR A 176 -5.43 -4.77 -4.63
N ASN A 177 -6.09 -5.81 -4.16
CA ASN A 177 -7.22 -6.42 -4.87
C ASN A 177 -8.42 -5.47 -4.98
N GLU A 178 -8.72 -4.65 -3.98
CA GLU A 178 -9.71 -3.58 -4.06
C GLU A 178 -9.29 -2.50 -5.08
N LEU A 179 -8.05 -2.05 -5.01
CA LEU A 179 -7.46 -1.12 -5.96
C LEU A 179 -7.57 -1.65 -7.38
N PHE A 180 -7.31 -2.92 -7.57
CA PHE A 180 -7.32 -3.58 -8.88
C PHE A 180 -8.71 -3.96 -9.34
N SER A 181 -9.61 -4.33 -8.45
CA SER A 181 -11.02 -4.49 -8.77
C SER A 181 -11.61 -3.15 -9.20
N ALA A 182 -11.18 -2.05 -8.57
CA ALA A 182 -11.52 -0.70 -9.01
C ALA A 182 -10.94 -0.35 -10.39
N CYS A 183 -9.69 -0.73 -10.66
CA CYS A 183 -9.10 -0.57 -11.99
C CYS A 183 -9.82 -1.42 -13.06
N SER A 184 -10.26 -2.62 -12.71
CA SER A 184 -11.07 -3.48 -13.59
C SER A 184 -12.44 -2.86 -13.89
N ALA A 185 -13.09 -2.30 -12.88
CA ALA A 185 -14.38 -1.63 -13.03
C ALA A 185 -14.31 -0.39 -13.93
N LEU A 186 -13.16 0.31 -13.99
CA LEU A 186 -12.97 1.41 -14.96
C LEU A 186 -12.88 0.93 -16.40
N GLU A 187 -12.23 -0.19 -16.62
CA GLU A 187 -12.13 -0.77 -17.97
C GLU A 187 -13.50 -1.27 -18.46
N SER A 188 -14.36 -1.71 -17.52
CA SER A 188 -15.74 -2.11 -17.82
C SER A 188 -16.75 -0.96 -17.90
N HIS A 189 -16.31 0.30 -17.73
CA HIS A 189 -17.20 1.47 -17.64
C HIS A 189 -18.20 1.45 -16.46
N GLU A 190 -17.95 0.65 -15.43
CA GLU A 190 -18.77 0.59 -14.22
C GLU A 190 -18.44 1.74 -13.25
N ASP A 191 -18.89 2.93 -13.58
CA ASP A 191 -18.71 4.17 -12.80
C ASP A 191 -19.15 4.05 -11.33
N THR A 192 -20.10 3.16 -11.04
CA THR A 192 -20.69 3.01 -9.70
C THR A 192 -19.71 2.36 -8.72
N TYR A 193 -19.02 1.33 -9.15
CA TYR A 193 -18.04 0.61 -8.32
C TYR A 193 -16.83 1.49 -8.02
N LEU A 194 -16.32 2.19 -9.04
CA LEU A 194 -15.23 3.14 -8.88
C LEU A 194 -15.55 4.22 -7.84
N LYS A 195 -16.76 4.84 -7.97
CA LYS A 195 -17.20 5.86 -7.01
C LYS A 195 -17.26 5.31 -5.58
N SER A 196 -17.63 4.03 -5.43
CA SER A 196 -17.63 3.36 -4.13
C SER A 196 -16.22 3.24 -3.55
N VAL A 197 -15.24 2.78 -4.36
CA VAL A 197 -13.84 2.64 -3.93
C VAL A 197 -13.21 3.99 -3.62
N LEU A 198 -13.41 4.99 -4.48
CA LEU A 198 -12.89 6.35 -4.23
C LEU A 198 -13.49 6.96 -2.95
N ARG A 199 -14.77 6.72 -2.68
CA ARG A 199 -15.43 7.15 -1.44
C ARG A 199 -14.83 6.42 -0.24
N HIS A 200 -14.65 5.11 -0.32
CA HIS A 200 -14.01 4.33 0.74
C HIS A 200 -12.60 4.86 1.07
N TRP A 201 -11.78 5.13 0.05
CA TRP A 201 -10.46 5.71 0.26
C TRP A 201 -10.50 7.13 0.82
N GLN A 202 -11.49 7.93 0.44
CA GLN A 202 -11.71 9.25 1.00
C GLN A 202 -12.06 9.15 2.49
N ASP A 203 -12.97 8.25 2.85
CA ASP A 203 -13.40 8.03 4.23
C ASP A 203 -12.25 7.50 5.08
N GLU A 204 -11.46 6.55 4.56
CA GLU A 204 -10.24 6.09 5.23
C GLU A 204 -9.23 7.22 5.41
N CYS A 205 -8.95 8.00 4.37
CA CYS A 205 -8.03 9.14 4.44
C CYS A 205 -8.53 10.19 5.45
N ALA A 206 -9.83 10.47 5.48
CA ALA A 206 -10.44 11.40 6.43
C ALA A 206 -10.35 10.89 7.88
N SER A 207 -10.27 9.58 8.10
CA SER A 207 -10.13 9.00 9.44
C SER A 207 -8.76 9.27 10.08
N PHE A 208 -7.75 9.68 9.31
CA PHE A 208 -6.44 10.02 9.83
C PHE A 208 -6.44 11.40 10.48
N LEU A 209 -5.93 11.45 11.70
CA LEU A 209 -5.96 12.67 12.50
C LEU A 209 -5.01 13.76 11.98
N TYR A 210 -3.82 13.35 11.53
CA TYR A 210 -2.76 14.25 11.15
C TYR A 210 -2.55 14.31 9.64
N PHE A 211 -2.11 15.47 9.18
CA PHE A 211 -1.81 15.72 7.77
C PHE A 211 -0.73 14.76 7.22
N GLU A 212 0.32 14.49 8.00
CA GLU A 212 1.38 13.55 7.65
C GLU A 212 0.82 12.16 7.30
N GLU A 213 -0.08 11.64 8.15
CA GLU A 213 -0.71 10.34 7.93
C GLU A 213 -1.51 10.30 6.63
N ARG A 214 -2.28 11.36 6.38
CA ARG A 214 -3.04 11.50 5.13
C ARG A 214 -2.15 11.54 3.90
N CYS A 215 -1.03 12.26 3.99
CA CYS A 215 -0.04 12.32 2.91
C CYS A 215 0.60 10.96 2.65
N LEU A 216 1.04 10.25 3.69
CA LEU A 216 1.65 8.92 3.55
C LEU A 216 0.66 7.89 2.99
N TYR A 217 -0.57 7.87 3.50
CA TYR A 217 -1.64 7.03 2.97
C TYR A 217 -1.86 7.26 1.47
N PHE A 218 -1.85 8.52 1.07
CA PHE A 218 -1.97 8.95 -0.29
C PHE A 218 -0.78 8.50 -1.16
N LEU A 219 0.46 8.76 -0.72
CA LEU A 219 1.66 8.42 -1.47
C LEU A 219 1.79 6.92 -1.71
N GLU A 220 1.39 6.08 -0.74
CA GLU A 220 1.36 4.64 -0.90
C GLU A 220 0.47 4.21 -2.07
N ARG A 221 -0.78 4.69 -2.09
CA ARG A 221 -1.75 4.28 -3.10
C ARG A 221 -1.42 4.82 -4.48
N ILE A 222 -0.96 6.05 -4.54
CA ILE A 222 -0.62 6.68 -5.82
C ILE A 222 0.61 6.08 -6.46
N GLY A 223 1.65 5.85 -5.69
CA GLY A 223 2.82 5.19 -6.21
C GLY A 223 2.45 3.92 -6.94
N PHE A 224 1.54 3.15 -6.35
CA PHE A 224 1.06 1.92 -6.92
C PHE A 224 0.20 2.13 -8.19
N VAL A 225 -0.74 3.07 -8.17
CA VAL A 225 -1.60 3.36 -9.34
C VAL A 225 -0.79 3.93 -10.50
N SER A 226 0.17 4.83 -10.22
CA SER A 226 1.02 5.42 -11.26
C SER A 226 1.94 4.40 -11.91
N MET A 227 2.37 3.37 -11.18
CA MET A 227 3.16 2.27 -11.73
C MET A 227 2.45 1.52 -12.88
N PHE A 228 1.13 1.52 -12.90
CA PHE A 228 0.35 0.89 -13.97
C PHE A 228 -0.03 1.83 -15.12
N GLY A 229 0.59 3.00 -15.18
CA GLY A 229 0.33 3.99 -16.24
C GLY A 229 -1.10 4.56 -16.24
N ARG A 230 -1.79 4.46 -15.10
CA ARG A 230 -3.16 4.95 -14.94
C ARG A 230 -3.20 6.34 -14.29
N HIS A 231 -2.53 7.30 -14.90
CA HIS A 231 -2.44 8.66 -14.36
C HIS A 231 -3.82 9.36 -14.21
N GLU A 232 -4.78 9.02 -15.04
CA GLU A 232 -6.16 9.51 -14.89
C GLU A 232 -6.77 9.11 -13.54
N TRP A 233 -6.46 7.93 -13.06
CA TRP A 233 -6.91 7.44 -11.77
C TRP A 233 -6.22 8.12 -10.60
N VAL A 234 -4.92 8.30 -10.74
CA VAL A 234 -4.16 9.11 -9.79
C VAL A 234 -4.79 10.48 -9.69
N PHE A 235 -5.11 11.11 -10.83
CA PHE A 235 -5.73 12.42 -10.85
C PHE A 235 -7.12 12.42 -10.21
N ARG A 236 -8.00 11.47 -10.55
CA ARG A 236 -9.36 11.38 -9.97
C ARG A 236 -9.31 11.12 -8.46
N PHE A 237 -8.45 10.23 -8.01
CA PHE A 237 -8.26 9.99 -6.58
C PHE A 237 -7.75 11.24 -5.87
N LEU A 238 -6.76 11.90 -6.44
CA LEU A 238 -6.21 13.15 -5.93
C LEU A 238 -7.23 14.28 -5.84
N ASP A 239 -8.09 14.38 -6.83
CA ASP A 239 -9.14 15.38 -6.81
C ASP A 239 -10.17 15.09 -5.70
N THR A 240 -10.43 13.81 -5.44
CA THR A 240 -11.32 13.37 -4.35
C THR A 240 -10.76 13.72 -2.97
N ILE A 241 -9.45 13.61 -2.76
CA ILE A 241 -8.81 13.85 -1.45
C ILE A 241 -8.03 15.17 -1.36
N LYS A 242 -8.16 16.04 -2.38
CA LYS A 242 -7.41 17.31 -2.44
C LYS A 242 -7.58 18.20 -1.21
N ASP A 243 -8.77 18.20 -0.63
CA ASP A 243 -9.07 19.02 0.55
C ASP A 243 -8.43 18.41 1.82
N LEU A 244 -8.19 17.09 1.83
CA LEU A 244 -7.56 16.37 2.94
C LEU A 244 -6.04 16.48 2.93
N THR A 245 -5.44 16.58 1.75
CA THR A 245 -3.97 16.66 1.54
C THR A 245 -3.49 18.06 1.10
N GLY A 246 -4.40 18.96 0.77
CA GLY A 246 -4.09 20.31 0.31
C GLY A 246 -3.96 21.36 1.42
N ARG A 247 -4.39 21.06 2.63
CA ARG A 247 -4.36 21.99 3.77
C ARG A 247 -3.90 21.29 5.03
N TYR A 248 -3.07 21.96 5.78
CA TYR A 248 -2.62 21.54 7.10
C TYR A 248 -2.93 22.63 8.13
N SER A 249 -3.15 22.22 9.37
CA SER A 249 -3.50 23.10 10.47
C SER A 249 -2.27 23.46 11.31
N GLN A 250 -2.42 24.48 12.18
CA GLN A 250 -1.37 24.77 13.18
C GLN A 250 -1.13 23.57 14.13
N ARG A 251 -2.11 22.73 14.32
CA ARG A 251 -1.99 21.50 15.11
C ARG A 251 -1.06 20.51 14.43
N ASP A 252 -1.17 20.35 13.11
CA ASP A 252 -0.27 19.50 12.33
C ASP A 252 1.18 20.01 12.43
N VAL A 253 1.36 21.33 12.30
CA VAL A 253 2.68 21.97 12.46
C VAL A 253 3.25 21.78 13.87
N ALA A 254 2.44 21.88 14.89
CA ALA A 254 2.86 21.65 16.28
C ALA A 254 3.25 20.18 16.54
N TYR A 255 2.62 19.25 15.79
CA TYR A 255 2.86 17.82 15.93
C TYR A 255 4.11 17.34 15.17
N CYS A 256 4.17 17.60 13.86
CA CYS A 256 5.22 17.08 12.97
C CYS A 256 6.39 18.06 12.77
N GLY A 257 6.18 19.34 13.07
CA GLY A 257 7.11 20.41 12.71
C GLY A 257 6.79 21.02 11.33
N LYS A 258 7.29 22.25 11.13
CA LYS A 258 7.00 23.01 9.91
C LYS A 258 7.64 22.39 8.66
N LYS A 259 8.90 21.97 8.75
CA LYS A 259 9.66 21.44 7.61
C LYS A 259 9.12 20.12 7.10
N PRO A 260 8.89 19.07 7.95
CA PRO A 260 8.29 17.80 7.46
C PRO A 260 6.95 18.00 6.78
N ILE A 261 6.09 18.88 7.32
CA ILE A 261 4.80 19.18 6.71
C ILE A 261 4.95 19.87 5.36
N ALA A 262 5.84 20.88 5.27
CA ALA A 262 6.08 21.58 4.02
C ALA A 262 6.62 20.62 2.94
N PHE A 263 7.54 19.74 3.30
CA PHE A 263 8.06 18.68 2.44
C PHE A 263 6.95 17.78 1.91
N LEU A 264 6.14 17.18 2.79
CA LEU A 264 5.05 16.28 2.38
C LEU A 264 3.99 16.99 1.56
N HIS A 265 3.68 18.25 1.89
CA HIS A 265 2.74 19.05 1.11
C HIS A 265 3.26 19.31 -0.30
N ASN A 266 4.53 19.69 -0.45
CA ASN A 266 5.13 19.89 -1.77
C ASN A 266 5.18 18.59 -2.56
N LEU A 267 5.59 17.48 -1.93
CA LEU A 267 5.62 16.16 -2.56
C LEU A 267 4.25 15.75 -3.10
N THR A 268 3.18 15.86 -2.29
CA THR A 268 1.82 15.54 -2.75
C THR A 268 1.35 16.44 -3.89
N ARG A 269 1.74 17.71 -3.90
CA ARG A 269 1.45 18.64 -4.99
C ARG A 269 2.18 18.25 -6.27
N VAL A 270 3.43 17.84 -6.19
CA VAL A 270 4.22 17.38 -7.34
C VAL A 270 3.57 16.14 -7.96
N VAL A 271 3.30 15.12 -7.15
CA VAL A 271 2.66 13.89 -7.61
C VAL A 271 1.33 14.17 -8.33
N ARG A 272 0.51 15.06 -7.76
CA ARG A 272 -0.76 15.47 -8.36
C ARG A 272 -0.58 16.19 -9.70
N LYS A 273 0.30 17.19 -9.74
CA LYS A 273 0.54 17.95 -10.98
C LYS A 273 1.15 17.05 -12.07
N PHE A 274 2.08 16.16 -11.70
CA PHE A 274 2.65 15.21 -12.63
C PHE A 274 1.57 14.29 -13.24
N ALA A 275 0.67 13.74 -12.41
CA ALA A 275 -0.44 12.95 -12.91
C ALA A 275 -1.37 13.76 -13.83
N GLN A 276 -1.64 15.01 -13.51
CA GLN A 276 -2.43 15.91 -14.36
C GLN A 276 -1.76 16.12 -15.73
N ILE A 277 -0.47 16.39 -15.74
CA ILE A 277 0.31 16.57 -16.98
C ILE A 277 0.21 15.32 -17.86
N LYS A 278 0.33 14.12 -17.25
CA LYS A 278 0.25 12.85 -17.99
C LYS A 278 -1.15 12.48 -18.49
N THR A 279 -2.20 13.10 -17.98
CA THR A 279 -3.59 12.90 -18.45
C THR A 279 -4.01 13.88 -19.56
N THR A 280 -3.29 14.99 -19.72
CA THR A 280 -3.55 15.92 -20.80
C THR A 280 -2.86 15.44 -22.07
N ASP A 281 -3.63 15.15 -23.13
CA ASP A 281 -3.12 14.80 -24.45
C ASP A 281 -2.30 15.96 -25.03
N GLY A 282 -0.99 15.89 -24.87
CA GLY A 282 -0.10 16.89 -25.43
C GLY A 282 1.31 16.77 -24.83
N ARG A 283 2.30 17.25 -25.60
CA ARG A 283 3.69 17.36 -25.11
C ARG A 283 3.67 18.36 -23.95
N SER A 284 4.01 17.89 -22.77
CA SER A 284 4.13 18.78 -21.62
C SER A 284 5.27 19.78 -21.87
N PRO A 285 5.03 21.07 -21.66
CA PRO A 285 6.08 22.06 -21.75
C PRO A 285 7.22 21.76 -20.77
N VAL A 286 8.45 22.01 -21.19
CA VAL A 286 9.65 21.87 -20.34
C VAL A 286 9.45 22.63 -19.02
N GLU A 287 8.87 23.80 -19.09
CA GLU A 287 8.60 24.68 -17.97
C GLU A 287 7.73 24.04 -16.87
N GLU A 288 6.83 23.13 -17.24
CA GLU A 288 6.01 22.43 -16.25
C GLU A 288 6.84 21.43 -15.44
N TYR A 289 7.74 20.69 -16.10
CA TYR A 289 8.64 19.77 -15.38
C TYR A 289 9.64 20.52 -14.52
N GLU A 290 10.20 21.65 -15.00
CA GLU A 290 11.08 22.51 -14.22
C GLU A 290 10.37 23.03 -12.97
N ALA A 291 9.15 23.54 -13.11
CA ALA A 291 8.37 23.99 -11.97
C ALA A 291 8.08 22.90 -10.93
N LEU A 292 8.01 21.61 -11.35
CA LEU A 292 7.88 20.50 -10.43
C LEU A 292 9.20 20.17 -9.72
N VAL A 293 10.33 20.27 -10.41
CA VAL A 293 11.66 20.13 -9.79
C VAL A 293 11.86 21.22 -8.77
N ASP A 294 11.64 22.50 -9.13
CA ASP A 294 11.74 23.63 -8.21
C ASP A 294 10.88 23.43 -6.95
N LEU A 295 9.67 22.91 -7.12
CA LEU A 295 8.77 22.64 -6.01
C LEU A 295 9.28 21.55 -5.05
N LEU A 296 9.97 20.51 -5.56
CA LEU A 296 10.62 19.50 -4.73
C LEU A 296 11.85 20.09 -4.01
N GLU A 297 12.63 20.90 -4.71
CA GLU A 297 13.86 21.49 -4.17
C GLU A 297 13.64 22.63 -3.17
N MET A 298 12.42 23.20 -3.10
CA MET A 298 12.06 24.18 -2.07
C MET A 298 12.21 23.67 -0.64
N GLU A 299 11.96 22.36 -0.42
CA GLU A 299 12.15 21.70 0.87
C GLU A 299 12.83 20.34 0.59
N PRO A 300 14.15 20.33 0.45
CA PRO A 300 14.87 19.11 0.10
C PRO A 300 14.80 18.06 1.22
N ALA A 301 14.87 16.80 0.83
CA ALA A 301 14.70 15.67 1.75
C ALA A 301 15.69 15.71 2.91
N GLU A 302 16.94 16.10 2.64
CA GLU A 302 18.04 16.18 3.60
C GLU A 302 17.75 17.20 4.74
N ASP A 303 17.03 18.26 4.44
CA ASP A 303 16.72 19.36 5.37
C ASP A 303 15.32 19.24 5.98
N SER A 304 14.50 18.33 5.46
CA SER A 304 13.08 18.19 5.82
C SER A 304 12.85 17.62 7.22
N GLY A 305 13.79 16.82 7.71
CA GLY A 305 13.63 16.02 8.93
C GLY A 305 12.70 14.83 8.78
N VAL A 306 12.24 14.52 7.55
CA VAL A 306 11.44 13.34 7.26
C VAL A 306 12.36 12.11 7.19
N THR A 307 12.00 11.07 7.94
CA THR A 307 12.75 9.80 7.99
C THR A 307 11.94 8.63 7.43
N ASN A 308 10.70 8.87 6.99
CA ASN A 308 9.84 7.82 6.48
C ASN A 308 10.36 7.29 5.12
N PRO A 309 10.72 6.00 5.01
CA PRO A 309 11.33 5.44 3.80
C PRO A 309 10.47 5.58 2.54
N LEU A 310 9.14 5.49 2.67
CA LEU A 310 8.26 5.64 1.52
C LEU A 310 8.26 7.07 1.00
N ALA A 311 8.11 8.07 1.89
CA ALA A 311 8.10 9.47 1.48
C ALA A 311 9.41 9.84 0.78
N LEU A 312 10.53 9.35 1.31
CA LEU A 312 11.86 9.56 0.72
C LEU A 312 12.02 8.81 -0.62
N THR A 313 11.51 7.59 -0.71
CA THR A 313 11.48 6.82 -1.97
C THR A 313 10.70 7.58 -3.05
N VAL A 314 9.48 8.05 -2.73
CA VAL A 314 8.64 8.80 -3.68
C VAL A 314 9.32 10.11 -4.09
N TYR A 315 9.91 10.82 -3.13
CA TYR A 315 10.62 12.07 -3.40
C TYR A 315 11.76 11.87 -4.41
N TYR A 316 12.68 10.94 -4.13
CA TYR A 316 13.82 10.72 -5.01
C TYR A 316 13.43 10.06 -6.34
N ASP A 317 12.39 9.22 -6.36
CA ASP A 317 11.89 8.63 -7.61
C ASP A 317 11.30 9.72 -8.53
N TYR A 318 10.44 10.60 -8.01
CA TYR A 318 9.88 11.70 -8.80
C TYR A 318 10.94 12.73 -9.22
N LEU A 319 11.87 13.09 -8.33
CA LEU A 319 12.98 13.99 -8.66
C LEU A 319 13.86 13.37 -9.76
N GLY A 320 14.18 12.09 -9.65
CA GLY A 320 14.92 11.35 -10.67
C GLY A 320 14.19 11.28 -12.00
N LEU A 321 12.89 10.96 -11.97
CA LEU A 321 12.05 10.86 -13.16
C LEU A 321 11.90 12.20 -13.90
N LEU A 322 11.66 13.28 -13.16
CA LEU A 322 11.56 14.63 -13.72
C LEU A 322 12.88 15.06 -14.38
N ASN A 323 14.01 14.85 -13.71
CA ASN A 323 15.32 15.13 -14.29
C ASN A 323 15.63 14.29 -15.53
N LEU A 324 15.21 13.01 -15.57
CA LEU A 324 15.35 12.18 -16.75
C LEU A 324 14.51 12.68 -17.92
N LEU A 325 13.25 13.08 -17.67
CA LEU A 325 12.36 13.66 -18.68
C LEU A 325 12.88 15.00 -19.21
N LEU A 326 13.40 15.84 -18.33
CA LEU A 326 14.06 17.11 -18.71
C LEU A 326 15.32 16.84 -19.54
N TYR A 327 16.14 15.85 -19.16
CA TYR A 327 17.29 15.45 -19.96
C TYR A 327 16.88 14.99 -21.37
N GLU A 328 15.80 14.21 -21.51
CA GLU A 328 15.34 13.75 -22.81
C GLU A 328 14.96 14.92 -23.74
N GLN A 329 14.50 16.03 -23.20
CA GLN A 329 14.16 17.24 -23.96
C GLN A 329 15.36 18.18 -24.16
N LYS A 330 16.11 18.49 -23.12
CA LYS A 330 17.19 19.51 -23.15
C LYS A 330 18.54 18.95 -23.53
N LYS A 331 18.76 17.63 -23.35
CA LYS A 331 20.04 16.94 -23.55
C LYS A 331 21.19 17.49 -22.66
N GLU A 332 20.87 18.07 -21.52
CA GLU A 332 21.84 18.58 -20.56
C GLU A 332 22.39 17.46 -19.68
N PRO A 333 23.70 17.11 -19.73
CA PRO A 333 24.25 15.96 -19.01
C PRO A 333 24.09 16.04 -17.48
N ALA A 334 24.03 17.24 -16.92
CA ALA A 334 23.81 17.44 -15.48
C ALA A 334 22.49 16.84 -14.99
N LEU A 335 21.43 16.98 -15.78
CA LEU A 335 20.11 16.41 -15.47
C LEU A 335 20.16 14.87 -15.42
N LEU A 336 20.89 14.24 -16.36
CA LEU A 336 21.08 12.79 -16.39
C LEU A 336 21.86 12.28 -15.18
N LEU A 337 22.89 13.03 -14.74
CA LEU A 337 23.66 12.67 -13.56
C LEU A 337 22.81 12.79 -12.29
N GLU A 338 21.98 13.84 -12.20
CA GLU A 338 21.09 14.04 -11.06
C GLU A 338 19.99 12.96 -11.01
N ALA A 339 19.40 12.63 -12.14
CA ALA A 339 18.46 11.49 -12.24
C ALA A 339 19.09 10.19 -11.74
N THR A 340 20.32 9.91 -12.17
CA THR A 340 21.07 8.72 -11.75
C THR A 340 21.34 8.73 -10.24
N ARG A 341 21.73 9.89 -9.68
CA ARG A 341 21.96 10.07 -8.22
C ARG A 341 20.69 9.74 -7.44
N CYS A 342 19.56 10.31 -7.85
CA CYS A 342 18.28 10.11 -7.19
C CYS A 342 17.84 8.64 -7.20
N PHE A 343 17.87 7.98 -8.35
CA PHE A 343 17.49 6.56 -8.44
C PHE A 343 18.44 5.65 -7.67
N ARG A 344 19.74 5.96 -7.63
CA ARG A 344 20.70 5.23 -6.78
C ARG A 344 20.36 5.36 -5.30
N LEU A 345 20.04 6.57 -4.83
CA LEU A 345 19.64 6.77 -3.44
C LEU A 345 18.45 5.90 -3.04
N VAL A 346 17.47 5.74 -3.93
CA VAL A 346 16.35 4.84 -3.67
C VAL A 346 16.82 3.39 -3.55
N ILE A 347 17.62 2.92 -4.51
CA ILE A 347 18.06 1.52 -4.52
C ILE A 347 18.99 1.18 -3.36
N ASP A 348 19.90 2.10 -3.01
CA ASP A 348 20.94 1.84 -2.02
C ASP A 348 20.44 2.00 -0.57
N ASN A 349 19.42 2.85 -0.33
CA ASN A 349 19.00 3.20 1.04
C ASN A 349 17.57 2.81 1.39
N TYR A 350 16.67 2.68 0.42
CA TYR A 350 15.24 2.52 0.68
C TYR A 350 14.63 1.27 0.04
N ALA A 351 15.34 0.58 -0.84
CA ALA A 351 14.87 -0.67 -1.41
C ALA A 351 14.86 -1.75 -0.34
N ASP A 352 13.67 -2.13 0.11
CA ASP A 352 13.48 -3.23 1.06
C ASP A 352 12.91 -4.43 0.32
N ASP A 353 13.65 -5.54 0.33
CA ASP A 353 13.22 -6.79 -0.29
C ASP A 353 12.14 -7.52 0.54
N THR A 354 11.92 -7.11 1.78
CA THR A 354 10.89 -7.67 2.67
C THR A 354 9.54 -6.98 2.50
N ASP A 355 9.56 -5.70 2.07
CA ASP A 355 8.37 -4.92 1.78
C ASP A 355 7.93 -5.11 0.34
N LEU A 356 6.68 -5.54 0.15
CA LEU A 356 6.14 -5.84 -1.16
C LEU A 356 6.01 -4.60 -2.04
N GLY A 357 5.50 -3.51 -1.50
CA GLY A 357 5.31 -2.24 -2.21
C GLY A 357 6.64 -1.63 -2.61
N LEU A 358 7.58 -1.52 -1.68
CA LEU A 358 8.93 -1.02 -1.95
C LEU A 358 9.69 -1.93 -2.93
N LYS A 359 9.47 -3.25 -2.87
CA LYS A 359 10.06 -4.20 -3.81
C LYS A 359 9.54 -4.01 -5.23
N ILE A 360 8.22 -3.85 -5.41
CA ILE A 360 7.63 -3.52 -6.70
C ILE A 360 8.22 -2.20 -7.19
N TRP A 361 8.21 -1.18 -6.35
CA TRP A 361 8.75 0.14 -6.69
C TRP A 361 10.23 0.07 -7.07
N SER A 362 11.03 -0.72 -6.36
CA SER A 362 12.43 -0.93 -6.70
C SER A 362 12.63 -1.48 -8.12
N GLY A 363 11.68 -2.27 -8.63
CA GLY A 363 11.67 -2.75 -10.00
C GLY A 363 11.57 -1.62 -11.03
N PHE A 364 10.73 -0.60 -10.78
CA PHE A 364 10.60 0.56 -11.65
C PHE A 364 11.81 1.49 -11.55
N VAL A 365 12.27 1.75 -10.33
CA VAL A 365 13.48 2.56 -10.11
C VAL A 365 14.71 1.90 -10.75
N LYS A 366 14.89 0.58 -10.63
CA LYS A 366 15.95 -0.15 -11.31
C LYS A 366 15.87 -0.02 -12.83
N TYR A 367 14.66 -0.06 -13.39
CA TYR A 367 14.46 0.14 -14.82
C TYR A 367 14.87 1.56 -15.25
N ASN A 368 14.42 2.60 -14.56
CA ASN A 368 14.81 3.98 -14.87
C ASN A 368 16.31 4.23 -14.68
N LEU A 369 16.90 3.65 -13.64
CA LEU A 369 18.35 3.71 -13.40
C LEU A 369 19.14 3.02 -14.53
N ALA A 370 18.66 1.88 -15.03
CA ALA A 370 19.25 1.21 -16.16
C ALA A 370 19.21 2.07 -17.43
N ARG A 371 18.10 2.77 -17.68
CA ARG A 371 17.99 3.76 -18.78
C ARG A 371 19.02 4.89 -18.63
N CYS A 372 19.16 5.44 -17.43
CA CYS A 372 20.16 6.47 -17.18
C CYS A 372 21.57 5.99 -17.50
N TYR A 373 21.96 4.81 -17.05
CA TYR A 373 23.27 4.25 -17.35
C TYR A 373 23.47 3.94 -18.84
N LEU A 374 22.45 3.47 -19.53
CA LEU A 374 22.51 3.26 -20.98
C LEU A 374 22.73 4.58 -21.74
N LEU A 375 22.03 5.64 -21.34
CA LEU A 375 22.21 6.99 -21.89
C LEU A 375 23.60 7.54 -21.57
N GLN A 376 24.12 7.32 -20.36
CA GLN A 376 25.49 7.71 -19.99
C GLN A 376 26.53 6.97 -20.81
N TYR A 377 26.34 5.66 -21.02
CA TYR A 377 27.21 4.89 -21.92
C TYR A 377 27.21 5.46 -23.36
N THR A 378 26.02 5.79 -23.85
CA THR A 378 25.90 6.39 -25.19
C THR A 378 26.62 7.74 -25.30
N LEU A 379 26.62 8.55 -24.23
CA LEU A 379 27.27 9.85 -24.19
C LEU A 379 28.80 9.77 -24.01
N TRP A 380 29.24 8.90 -23.11
CA TRP A 380 30.63 8.92 -22.62
C TRP A 380 31.41 7.66 -22.93
N ASN A 381 30.77 6.63 -23.47
CA ASN A 381 31.36 5.32 -23.85
C ASN A 381 32.16 4.67 -22.71
N ARG A 382 31.64 4.76 -21.46
CA ARG A 382 32.29 4.19 -20.28
C ARG A 382 31.79 2.74 -20.06
N PRO A 383 32.70 1.73 -20.08
CA PRO A 383 32.30 0.33 -19.90
C PRO A 383 31.57 0.04 -18.60
N GLU A 384 31.85 0.81 -17.54
CA GLU A 384 31.20 0.68 -16.23
C GLU A 384 29.70 1.00 -16.32
N ASP A 385 29.33 2.04 -17.08
CA ASP A 385 27.92 2.42 -17.30
C ASP A 385 27.19 1.31 -18.04
N ALA A 386 27.83 0.68 -19.00
CA ALA A 386 27.29 -0.48 -19.71
C ALA A 386 26.97 -1.65 -18.77
N GLN A 387 27.90 -1.97 -17.87
CA GLN A 387 27.74 -3.05 -16.90
C GLN A 387 26.61 -2.72 -15.91
N GLN A 388 26.52 -1.48 -15.43
CA GLN A 388 25.45 -1.05 -14.53
C GLN A 388 24.08 -1.08 -15.23
N ALA A 389 23.99 -0.60 -16.47
CA ALA A 389 22.75 -0.68 -17.25
C ALA A 389 22.25 -2.12 -17.33
N GLN A 390 23.12 -3.06 -17.73
CA GLN A 390 22.77 -4.47 -17.83
C GLN A 390 22.33 -5.09 -16.50
N LYS A 391 23.08 -4.80 -15.41
CA LYS A 391 22.77 -5.27 -14.07
C LYS A 391 21.36 -4.83 -13.65
N HIS A 392 21.03 -3.56 -13.83
CA HIS A 392 19.78 -3.00 -13.39
C HIS A 392 18.59 -3.41 -14.27
N PHE A 393 18.76 -3.50 -15.62
CA PHE A 393 17.73 -4.08 -16.49
C PHE A 393 17.42 -5.52 -16.10
N LYS A 394 18.44 -6.36 -15.92
CA LYS A 394 18.25 -7.74 -15.47
C LYS A 394 17.54 -7.82 -14.13
N GLY A 395 17.92 -6.96 -13.17
CA GLY A 395 17.26 -6.88 -11.85
C GLY A 395 15.79 -6.49 -11.95
N ALA A 396 15.47 -5.48 -12.76
CA ALA A 396 14.10 -5.04 -13.00
C ALA A 396 13.26 -6.13 -13.68
N THR A 397 13.80 -6.79 -14.68
CA THR A 397 13.15 -7.91 -15.40
C THR A 397 12.84 -9.08 -14.44
N LEU A 398 13.80 -9.45 -13.59
CA LEU A 398 13.62 -10.55 -12.63
C LEU A 398 12.51 -10.24 -11.60
N ILE A 399 12.47 -9.02 -11.09
CA ILE A 399 11.40 -8.59 -10.16
C ILE A 399 10.04 -8.71 -10.85
N ARG A 400 9.89 -8.17 -12.06
CA ARG A 400 8.63 -8.22 -12.80
C ARG A 400 8.22 -9.64 -13.14
N LYS A 401 9.16 -10.50 -13.54
CA LYS A 401 8.91 -11.92 -13.83
C LYS A 401 8.47 -12.69 -12.61
N ALA A 402 9.07 -12.43 -11.45
CA ALA A 402 8.68 -13.05 -10.18
C ALA A 402 7.23 -12.71 -9.80
N TRP A 403 6.79 -11.50 -10.11
CA TRP A 403 5.42 -11.06 -9.87
C TRP A 403 4.41 -11.73 -10.80
N LEU A 404 4.75 -11.91 -12.08
CA LEU A 404 3.90 -12.63 -13.04
C LEU A 404 3.62 -14.08 -12.64
N GLY A 405 4.55 -14.69 -11.90
CA GLY A 405 4.41 -16.05 -11.38
C GLY A 405 3.44 -16.19 -10.19
N GLN A 406 2.96 -15.09 -9.61
CA GLN A 406 2.05 -15.11 -8.47
C GLN A 406 0.62 -15.48 -8.91
N SER A 407 0.16 -16.67 -8.54
CA SER A 407 -1.14 -17.22 -8.99
C SER A 407 -2.37 -16.50 -8.45
N HIS A 408 -2.21 -15.75 -7.35
CA HIS A 408 -3.30 -15.08 -6.64
C HIS A 408 -3.59 -13.67 -7.14
N PHE A 409 -2.78 -13.12 -8.05
CA PHE A 409 -3.08 -11.83 -8.62
C PHE A 409 -4.28 -11.88 -9.57
N HIS A 410 -5.17 -10.90 -9.41
CA HIS A 410 -6.29 -10.70 -10.31
C HIS A 410 -5.79 -10.49 -11.76
N GLN A 411 -6.60 -10.86 -12.74
CA GLN A 411 -6.23 -10.86 -14.17
C GLN A 411 -5.76 -9.49 -14.69
N VAL A 412 -6.36 -8.40 -14.20
CA VAL A 412 -5.97 -7.00 -14.56
C VAL A 412 -4.55 -6.67 -14.11
N ILE A 413 -4.18 -7.11 -12.89
CA ILE A 413 -2.80 -6.93 -12.39
C ILE A 413 -1.82 -7.68 -13.27
N ARG A 414 -2.15 -8.94 -13.59
CA ARG A 414 -1.30 -9.75 -14.45
C ARG A 414 -1.09 -9.10 -15.81
N SER A 415 -2.14 -8.50 -16.38
CA SER A 415 -2.05 -7.80 -17.65
C SER A 415 -1.11 -6.58 -17.58
N ALA A 416 -1.28 -5.74 -16.56
CA ALA A 416 -0.41 -4.57 -16.35
C ALA A 416 1.05 -4.98 -16.08
N LEU A 417 1.27 -5.98 -15.21
CA LEU A 417 2.60 -6.51 -14.93
C LEU A 417 3.23 -7.19 -16.16
N SER A 418 2.41 -7.86 -16.99
CA SER A 418 2.88 -8.44 -18.25
C SER A 418 3.37 -7.35 -19.18
N TYR A 419 2.60 -6.29 -19.36
CA TYR A 419 3.01 -5.12 -20.15
C TYR A 419 4.37 -4.59 -19.70
N GLU A 420 4.51 -4.30 -18.41
CA GLU A 420 5.75 -3.78 -17.84
C GLU A 420 6.93 -4.77 -17.97
N TYR A 421 6.66 -6.07 -17.82
CA TYR A 421 7.68 -7.10 -18.02
C TYR A 421 8.19 -7.11 -19.47
N PHE A 422 7.29 -7.09 -20.46
CA PHE A 422 7.68 -7.15 -21.87
C PHE A 422 8.43 -5.89 -22.30
N ILE A 423 7.99 -4.69 -21.89
CA ILE A 423 8.72 -3.45 -22.14
C ILE A 423 10.13 -3.52 -21.55
N CYS A 424 10.27 -3.88 -20.28
CA CYS A 424 11.56 -4.00 -19.63
C CYS A 424 12.47 -5.03 -20.33
N LYS A 425 11.90 -6.16 -20.76
CA LYS A 425 12.65 -7.21 -21.46
C LYS A 425 13.10 -6.78 -22.85
N MET A 426 12.26 -6.06 -23.58
CA MET A 426 12.64 -5.47 -24.87
C MET A 426 13.82 -4.50 -24.72
N ASP A 427 13.79 -3.65 -23.71
CA ASP A 427 14.86 -2.68 -23.46
C ASP A 427 16.14 -3.36 -22.97
N GLU A 428 16.03 -4.45 -22.17
CA GLU A 428 17.19 -5.29 -21.82
C GLU A 428 17.85 -5.90 -23.07
N ILE A 429 17.06 -6.41 -24.03
CA ILE A 429 17.55 -6.97 -25.29
C ILE A 429 18.22 -5.86 -26.10
N HIS A 430 17.58 -4.70 -26.25
CA HIS A 430 18.13 -3.55 -26.96
C HIS A 430 19.43 -3.05 -26.33
N ALA A 431 19.49 -2.93 -25.01
CA ALA A 431 20.69 -2.53 -24.29
C ALA A 431 21.86 -3.48 -24.56
N ARG A 432 21.64 -4.80 -24.54
CA ARG A 432 22.69 -5.78 -24.84
C ARG A 432 23.24 -5.66 -26.27
N ARG A 433 22.39 -5.33 -27.25
CA ARG A 433 22.81 -5.01 -28.60
C ARG A 433 23.63 -3.72 -28.64
N THR A 434 23.13 -2.64 -28.09
CA THR A 434 23.82 -1.33 -28.03
C THR A 434 25.19 -1.46 -27.39
N LEU A 435 25.33 -2.32 -26.39
CA LEU A 435 26.61 -2.63 -25.72
C LEU A 435 27.49 -3.60 -26.51
N GLN A 436 27.15 -3.91 -27.76
CA GLN A 436 27.88 -4.82 -28.66
C GLN A 436 28.12 -6.21 -28.06
N GLN A 437 27.29 -6.64 -27.13
CA GLN A 437 27.36 -7.96 -26.50
C GLN A 437 26.67 -9.06 -27.32
N LYS A 438 25.90 -8.65 -28.33
CA LYS A 438 25.17 -9.54 -29.22
C LYS A 438 25.15 -9.05 -30.65
N THR A 439 25.16 -10.02 -31.56
CA THR A 439 24.97 -9.76 -32.99
C THR A 439 23.51 -9.41 -33.29
N ASP A 440 23.28 -8.84 -34.46
CA ASP A 440 21.92 -8.54 -34.94
C ASP A 440 21.07 -9.81 -35.09
N GLU A 441 21.69 -10.94 -35.47
CA GLU A 441 21.01 -12.22 -35.58
C GLU A 441 20.59 -12.79 -34.21
N GLU A 442 21.48 -12.76 -33.21
CA GLU A 442 21.15 -13.18 -31.84
C GLU A 442 20.07 -12.30 -31.23
N THR A 443 20.09 -11.01 -31.53
CA THR A 443 19.08 -10.05 -31.08
C THR A 443 17.72 -10.37 -31.70
N ARG A 444 17.65 -10.68 -33.00
CA ARG A 444 16.41 -11.12 -33.66
C ARG A 444 15.86 -12.40 -33.06
N GLN A 445 16.72 -13.38 -32.78
CA GLN A 445 16.30 -14.64 -32.15
C GLN A 445 15.71 -14.40 -30.75
N GLU A 446 16.28 -13.49 -29.96
CA GLU A 446 15.72 -13.13 -28.65
C GLU A 446 14.35 -12.44 -28.76
N TYR A 447 14.18 -11.52 -29.73
CA TYR A 447 12.88 -10.92 -29.99
C TYR A 447 11.83 -11.96 -30.45
N GLN A 448 12.21 -12.93 -31.27
CA GLN A 448 11.30 -14.02 -31.66
C GLN A 448 10.91 -14.90 -30.46
N LEU A 449 11.83 -15.17 -29.53
CA LEU A 449 11.50 -15.90 -28.30
C LEU A 449 10.55 -15.12 -27.43
N LEU A 450 10.76 -13.80 -27.30
CA LEU A 450 9.90 -12.93 -26.52
C LEU A 450 8.50 -12.82 -27.13
N GLU A 451 8.38 -12.80 -28.46
CA GLU A 451 7.13 -12.82 -29.20
C GLU A 451 6.32 -14.09 -28.91
N ARG A 452 6.97 -15.27 -28.93
CA ARG A 452 6.32 -16.53 -28.55
C ARG A 452 5.89 -16.56 -27.07
N GLU A 453 6.70 -15.99 -26.19
CA GLU A 453 6.32 -15.82 -24.77
C GLU A 453 5.08 -14.92 -24.66
N LEU A 454 5.03 -13.80 -25.40
CA LEU A 454 3.88 -12.88 -25.44
C LEU A 454 2.60 -13.58 -25.94
N GLU A 455 2.69 -14.37 -27.00
CA GLU A 455 1.55 -15.13 -27.52
C GLU A 455 0.90 -16.02 -26.46
N THR A 456 1.72 -16.61 -25.57
CA THR A 456 1.20 -17.43 -24.46
C THR A 456 0.41 -16.62 -23.43
N TYR A 457 0.73 -15.34 -23.27
CA TYR A 457 0.00 -14.42 -22.40
C TYR A 457 -1.24 -13.85 -23.08
N LEU A 458 -1.19 -13.55 -24.38
CA LEU A 458 -2.33 -13.10 -25.19
C LEU A 458 -3.50 -14.10 -25.17
N LEU A 459 -3.19 -15.37 -25.29
CA LEU A 459 -4.19 -16.46 -25.25
C LEU A 459 -4.90 -16.59 -23.90
N LYS A 460 -4.37 -15.99 -22.84
CA LYS A 460 -4.90 -16.08 -21.46
C LYS A 460 -5.46 -14.75 -20.94
N SER A 461 -5.42 -13.69 -21.74
CA SER A 461 -5.76 -12.34 -21.31
C SER A 461 -7.01 -11.82 -22.02
N GLU A 462 -7.92 -11.22 -21.25
CA GLU A 462 -9.08 -10.49 -21.81
C GLU A 462 -8.72 -9.07 -22.27
N GLN A 463 -7.51 -8.56 -21.93
CA GLN A 463 -7.04 -7.23 -22.27
C GLN A 463 -6.12 -7.26 -23.49
N LEU A 464 -6.71 -7.48 -24.65
CA LEU A 464 -5.97 -7.59 -25.91
C LEU A 464 -5.24 -6.30 -26.30
N GLU A 465 -5.77 -5.10 -26.06
CA GLU A 465 -5.27 -3.86 -26.64
C GLU A 465 -3.83 -3.52 -26.24
N ARG A 466 -3.47 -3.67 -24.96
CA ARG A 466 -2.09 -3.39 -24.49
C ARG A 466 -1.07 -4.39 -24.98
N LEU A 467 -1.48 -5.65 -25.06
CA LEU A 467 -0.58 -6.71 -25.55
C LEU A 467 -0.45 -6.68 -27.08
N VAL A 468 -1.47 -6.23 -27.79
CA VAL A 468 -1.41 -5.91 -29.22
C VAL A 468 -0.43 -4.75 -29.47
N PHE A 469 -0.43 -3.74 -28.63
CA PHE A 469 0.55 -2.65 -28.71
C PHE A 469 1.99 -3.16 -28.54
N ILE A 470 2.23 -4.05 -27.58
CA ILE A 470 3.57 -4.69 -27.43
C ILE A 470 3.93 -5.50 -28.66
N GLN A 471 3.00 -6.25 -29.23
CA GLN A 471 3.24 -7.01 -30.46
C GLN A 471 3.66 -6.08 -31.59
N THR A 472 2.97 -4.97 -31.76
CA THR A 472 3.31 -3.94 -32.76
C THR A 472 4.72 -3.36 -32.53
N LEU A 473 5.07 -3.05 -31.27
CA LEU A 473 6.41 -2.58 -30.91
C LEU A 473 7.49 -3.63 -31.18
N LEU A 474 7.23 -4.90 -30.87
CA LEU A 474 8.17 -5.99 -31.16
C LEU A 474 8.41 -6.13 -32.67
N GLU A 475 7.36 -6.07 -33.49
CA GLU A 475 7.44 -6.10 -34.94
C GLU A 475 8.25 -4.92 -35.48
N GLN A 476 7.99 -3.71 -35.01
CA GLN A 476 8.74 -2.51 -35.41
C GLN A 476 10.21 -2.63 -35.02
N ARG A 477 10.54 -3.05 -33.83
CA ARG A 477 11.93 -3.24 -33.39
C ARG A 477 12.64 -4.36 -34.14
N ARG A 478 11.93 -5.39 -34.53
CA ARG A 478 12.48 -6.46 -35.39
C ARG A 478 12.81 -5.97 -36.79
N GLN A 479 11.93 -5.11 -37.35
CA GLN A 479 12.10 -4.56 -38.72
C GLN A 479 13.15 -3.46 -38.77
N SER A 480 13.23 -2.60 -37.78
CA SER A 480 14.17 -1.47 -37.73
C SER A 480 15.59 -1.86 -37.39
N GLY A 481 15.88 -3.17 -37.25
CA GLY A 481 17.20 -3.63 -36.86
C GLY A 481 17.61 -3.08 -35.47
N GLY A 482 16.63 -2.64 -34.63
CA GLY A 482 16.86 -2.21 -33.26
C GLY A 482 17.23 -0.73 -33.10
N GLY A 483 16.71 0.18 -33.90
CA GLY A 483 16.80 1.62 -33.62
C GLY A 483 16.29 1.93 -32.23
N ALA A 484 16.92 2.88 -31.51
CA ALA A 484 16.49 3.30 -30.20
C ALA A 484 15.04 3.78 -30.30
N PRO A 485 14.17 3.38 -29.34
CA PRO A 485 12.85 3.99 -29.25
C PRO A 485 13.02 5.47 -29.00
N THR A 486 12.23 6.28 -29.68
CA THR A 486 12.09 7.68 -29.29
C THR A 486 11.35 7.72 -27.95
N SER A 487 11.54 8.78 -27.17
CA SER A 487 10.81 8.99 -25.91
C SER A 487 9.27 8.93 -26.08
N GLU A 488 8.79 9.12 -27.30
CA GLU A 488 7.38 9.05 -27.70
C GLU A 488 6.85 7.59 -27.72
N ASP A 489 7.70 6.60 -27.95
CA ASP A 489 7.31 5.19 -27.97
C ASP A 489 7.23 4.55 -26.57
N MET A 490 7.66 5.25 -25.51
CA MET A 490 7.81 4.72 -24.15
C MET A 490 6.88 5.38 -23.11
N LEU A 491 6.02 6.30 -23.51
CA LEU A 491 5.04 7.01 -22.67
C LEU A 491 3.63 6.56 -22.99
#